data_6d55730c32e2e0f09abbdf492dcf85da
#
_entry.id   6d55730c32e2e0f09abbdf492dcf85da
#
_cell.length_a   1.000
_cell.length_b   1.000
_cell.length_c   1.000
_cell.angle_alpha   90.00
_cell.angle_beta   90.00
_cell.angle_gamma   90.00
#
_symmetry.space_group_name_H-M   'P 1'
#
loop_
_entity.id
_entity.type
_entity.pdbx_description
1 polymer ?
#
loop_
_entity_poly.entity_id
_entity_poly.type
_entity_poly.pdbx_seq_one_letter_code
_entity_poly.pdbx_strand_id
1 'polypeptide(L)'
;MDKKFIISDAKVLDERLGIVQAYVNTMGVPDYDGDIIDPNAFNSSLVEPIHIPVLAGHDHGSIVGKVLEAHPHHIGGEEYKLFARMQMNLETQGGREAFSNIAGGFVREWSVGFNIPSADAVVYDRGGQKAIRRIMALDWVEVSSVIRGASPATGTIAAKSADMAAEEKPYPNEHACRMREPGDFEIFRNREEEADGKTIRVIYGQEKGTDKWDIQSYRMPTSDWSEAEARGYCSDHDGIKFEPATGEDSEYEAPTASSTSDNDALDTVKAQLRLLELRIELEKIKK
;
A
#
# COMPACT_ATOMS: atom_id res chain seq x y z
N MET A 1 10.45 -15.56 -16.17
CA MET A 1 9.24 -15.44 -15.34
C MET A 1 8.99 -13.96 -15.16
N ASP A 2 8.04 -13.42 -15.89
CA ASP A 2 7.72 -12.00 -15.82
C ASP A 2 6.92 -11.74 -14.56
N LYS A 3 7.56 -11.02 -13.62
CA LYS A 3 6.87 -10.57 -12.40
C LYS A 3 5.96 -9.39 -12.80
N LYS A 4 4.68 -9.69 -12.94
CA LYS A 4 3.65 -8.69 -13.17
C LYS A 4 3.45 -7.92 -11.86
N PHE A 5 3.94 -6.70 -11.79
CA PHE A 5 3.63 -5.80 -10.69
C PHE A 5 2.15 -5.42 -10.81
N ILE A 6 1.35 -5.90 -9.88
CA ILE A 6 -0.02 -5.42 -9.71
C ILE A 6 0.09 -4.12 -8.92
N ILE A 7 0.06 -3.00 -9.62
CA ILE A 7 -0.19 -1.69 -9.00
C ILE A 7 -1.69 -1.66 -8.77
N SER A 8 -2.13 -1.99 -7.57
CA SER A 8 -3.52 -1.78 -7.20
C SER A 8 -3.76 -0.28 -7.03
N ASP A 9 -4.86 0.20 -7.60
CA ASP A 9 -5.23 1.60 -7.66
C ASP A 9 -5.22 2.28 -6.30
N ALA A 10 -4.59 3.45 -6.28
CA ALA A 10 -4.40 4.29 -5.13
C ALA A 10 -5.72 4.93 -4.67
N LYS A 11 -6.09 4.74 -3.42
CA LYS A 11 -7.23 5.40 -2.79
C LYS A 11 -6.77 6.61 -1.98
N VAL A 12 -7.37 7.75 -2.29
CA VAL A 12 -7.05 9.06 -1.70
C VAL A 12 -7.59 9.20 -0.30
N LEU A 13 -6.77 9.68 0.59
CA LEU A 13 -7.15 10.21 1.89
C LEU A 13 -6.43 11.53 2.11
N ASP A 14 -7.17 12.61 2.07
CA ASP A 14 -6.81 14.02 2.37
C ASP A 14 -5.38 14.49 2.06
N GLU A 15 -5.26 15.30 1.01
CA GLU A 15 -4.05 15.88 0.46
C GLU A 15 -3.41 16.95 1.32
N ARG A 16 -4.23 17.68 2.07
CA ARG A 16 -3.75 18.71 2.99
C ARG A 16 -3.01 18.10 4.16
N LEU A 17 -3.19 16.79 4.40
CA LEU A 17 -2.55 16.06 5.50
C LEU A 17 -1.33 15.26 5.04
N GLY A 18 -1.04 15.14 3.74
CA GLY A 18 0.08 14.36 3.23
C GLY A 18 -0.01 12.88 3.57
N ILE A 19 -1.19 12.26 3.44
CA ILE A 19 -1.39 10.85 3.79
C ILE A 19 -0.92 9.95 2.66
N VAL A 20 -0.11 8.96 3.03
CA VAL A 20 0.39 7.89 2.14
C VAL A 20 -0.01 6.54 2.71
N GLN A 21 -0.49 5.65 1.87
CA GLN A 21 -0.72 4.24 2.18
C GLN A 21 0.21 3.38 1.34
N ALA A 22 0.86 2.40 1.95
CA ALA A 22 1.79 1.54 1.26
C ALA A 22 1.87 0.15 1.91
N TYR A 23 2.26 -0.84 1.11
CA TYR A 23 2.88 -2.05 1.63
C TYR A 23 4.38 -1.80 1.77
N VAL A 24 4.86 -1.80 3.01
CA VAL A 24 6.23 -1.37 3.33
C VAL A 24 7.20 -2.53 3.55
N ASN A 25 6.67 -3.75 3.71
CA ASN A 25 7.47 -4.97 3.81
C ASN A 25 6.63 -6.18 3.33
N THR A 26 7.31 -7.22 2.83
CA THR A 26 6.71 -8.53 2.54
C THR A 26 7.27 -9.55 3.53
N MET A 27 6.39 -10.34 4.13
CA MET A 27 6.69 -11.29 5.20
C MET A 27 6.29 -12.71 4.78
N GLY A 28 6.85 -13.73 5.44
CA GLY A 28 6.58 -15.15 5.19
C GLY A 28 7.31 -15.73 3.99
N VAL A 29 7.87 -14.89 3.11
CA VAL A 29 8.64 -15.31 1.92
C VAL A 29 10.03 -14.65 1.93
N PRO A 30 11.03 -15.25 1.24
CA PRO A 30 12.39 -14.70 1.21
C PRO A 30 12.45 -13.33 0.55
N ASP A 31 13.19 -12.41 1.17
CA ASP A 31 13.57 -11.14 0.57
C ASP A 31 14.79 -11.29 -0.38
N TYR A 32 15.29 -10.19 -0.92
CA TYR A 32 16.42 -10.22 -1.86
C TYR A 32 17.76 -10.59 -1.19
N ASP A 33 17.87 -10.45 0.13
CA ASP A 33 19.04 -10.89 0.91
C ASP A 33 18.94 -12.36 1.31
N GLY A 34 17.76 -12.97 1.12
CA GLY A 34 17.43 -14.36 1.43
C GLY A 34 16.93 -14.54 2.87
N ASP A 35 16.55 -13.47 3.54
CA ASP A 35 15.92 -13.49 4.85
C ASP A 35 14.40 -13.68 4.71
N ILE A 36 13.79 -14.30 5.70
CA ILE A 36 12.34 -14.39 5.84
C ILE A 36 11.95 -13.69 7.13
N ILE A 37 11.17 -12.63 7.04
CA ILE A 37 10.55 -11.99 8.21
C ILE A 37 9.25 -12.75 8.51
N ASP A 38 9.11 -13.25 9.75
CA ASP A 38 7.88 -13.93 10.17
C ASP A 38 6.70 -12.94 10.20
N PRO A 39 5.49 -13.33 9.82
CA PRO A 39 4.31 -12.43 9.86
C PRO A 39 4.04 -11.79 11.23
N ASN A 40 4.48 -12.43 12.32
CA ASN A 40 4.33 -11.90 13.68
C ASN A 40 5.54 -11.08 14.18
N ALA A 41 6.60 -10.98 13.37
CA ALA A 41 7.87 -10.36 13.82
C ALA A 41 7.70 -8.89 14.26
N PHE A 42 6.73 -8.17 13.70
CA PHE A 42 6.45 -6.77 14.02
C PHE A 42 5.52 -6.58 15.23
N ASN A 43 4.95 -7.63 15.82
CA ASN A 43 3.89 -7.51 16.82
C ASN A 43 4.25 -6.61 18.02
N SER A 44 5.49 -6.63 18.48
CA SER A 44 5.96 -5.77 19.58
C SER A 44 5.98 -4.28 19.21
N SER A 45 6.13 -3.96 17.94
CA SER A 45 6.21 -2.59 17.41
C SER A 45 4.86 -2.06 16.92
N LEU A 46 3.84 -2.92 16.80
CA LEU A 46 2.49 -2.55 16.34
C LEU A 46 1.54 -2.17 17.50
N VAL A 47 2.10 -1.86 18.67
CA VAL A 47 1.34 -1.42 19.84
C VAL A 47 1.04 0.07 19.73
N GLU A 48 -0.24 0.43 19.82
CA GLU A 48 -0.68 1.83 19.76
C GLU A 48 -0.30 2.62 21.04
N PRO A 49 0.13 3.88 20.92
CA PRO A 49 0.36 4.62 19.67
C PRO A 49 1.67 4.23 18.96
N ILE A 50 1.62 4.06 17.64
CA ILE A 50 2.80 3.70 16.86
C ILE A 50 3.71 4.92 16.71
N HIS A 51 4.99 4.79 17.12
CA HIS A 51 6.00 5.86 17.09
C HIS A 51 7.12 5.60 16.08
N ILE A 52 6.76 5.21 14.86
CA ILE A 52 7.72 4.88 13.81
C ILE A 52 7.86 6.08 12.87
N PRO A 53 9.06 6.67 12.72
CA PRO A 53 9.32 7.74 11.76
C PRO A 53 9.31 7.21 10.32
N VAL A 54 8.92 8.09 9.39
CA VAL A 54 9.12 7.90 7.95
C VAL A 54 10.36 8.68 7.54
N LEU A 55 11.30 8.01 6.89
CA LEU A 55 12.53 8.62 6.39
C LEU A 55 12.56 8.63 4.86
N ALA A 56 13.49 9.40 4.31
CA ALA A 56 13.84 9.34 2.90
C ALA A 56 15.17 8.59 2.75
N GLY A 57 15.17 7.42 2.10
CA GLY A 57 16.37 6.69 1.75
C GLY A 57 17.21 6.17 2.92
N HIS A 58 16.60 5.81 4.06
CA HIS A 58 17.26 5.38 5.29
C HIS A 58 18.17 6.46 5.93
N ASP A 59 17.97 7.72 5.55
CA ASP A 59 18.73 8.82 6.15
C ASP A 59 18.07 9.25 7.47
N HIS A 60 18.70 8.89 8.58
CA HIS A 60 18.25 9.24 9.93
C HIS A 60 18.21 10.76 10.20
N GLY A 61 18.87 11.56 9.38
CA GLY A 61 18.78 13.03 9.39
C GLY A 61 17.58 13.57 8.63
N SER A 62 16.89 12.72 7.84
CA SER A 62 15.80 13.11 6.93
C SER A 62 14.48 12.50 7.35
N ILE A 63 13.92 12.96 8.49
CA ILE A 63 12.58 12.58 8.93
C ILE A 63 11.57 13.35 8.11
N VAL A 64 10.80 12.63 7.31
CA VAL A 64 9.82 13.21 6.36
C VAL A 64 8.36 12.94 6.74
N GLY A 65 8.12 12.11 7.78
CA GLY A 65 6.78 11.79 8.25
C GLY A 65 6.77 10.84 9.43
N LYS A 66 5.60 10.30 9.73
CA LYS A 66 5.37 9.31 10.79
C LYS A 66 4.35 8.26 10.35
N VAL A 67 4.44 7.06 10.89
CA VAL A 67 3.41 6.03 10.77
C VAL A 67 2.24 6.39 11.68
N LEU A 68 1.03 6.29 11.13
CA LEU A 68 -0.22 6.49 11.89
C LEU A 68 -0.86 5.15 12.25
N GLU A 69 -0.74 4.17 11.37
CA GLU A 69 -1.35 2.85 11.50
C GLU A 69 -0.53 1.84 10.72
N ALA A 70 -0.36 0.65 11.25
CA ALA A 70 0.22 -0.46 10.51
C ALA A 70 -0.33 -1.80 11.01
N HIS A 71 -0.47 -2.76 10.07
CA HIS A 71 -0.90 -4.11 10.41
C HIS A 71 -0.45 -5.11 9.33
N PRO A 72 -0.25 -6.39 9.68
CA PRO A 72 -0.06 -7.45 8.71
C PRO A 72 -1.33 -7.68 7.89
N HIS A 73 -1.17 -7.83 6.58
CA HIS A 73 -2.24 -8.16 5.64
C HIS A 73 -1.89 -9.48 4.95
N HIS A 74 -2.74 -10.50 5.08
CA HIS A 74 -2.55 -11.80 4.44
C HIS A 74 -2.88 -11.70 2.95
N ILE A 75 -1.92 -12.06 2.11
CA ILE A 75 -2.07 -12.00 0.64
C ILE A 75 -2.48 -13.36 0.08
N GLY A 76 -1.92 -14.44 0.64
CA GLY A 76 -2.22 -15.82 0.25
C GLY A 76 -1.06 -16.75 0.53
N GLY A 77 -1.35 -18.04 0.80
CA GLY A 77 -0.33 -19.00 1.21
C GLY A 77 0.42 -18.56 2.46
N GLU A 78 1.73 -18.49 2.40
CA GLU A 78 2.58 -17.99 3.49
C GLU A 78 2.91 -16.49 3.37
N GLU A 79 2.45 -15.82 2.29
CA GLU A 79 2.78 -14.43 2.04
C GLU A 79 1.87 -13.47 2.80
N TYR A 80 2.50 -12.58 3.55
CA TYR A 80 1.87 -11.43 4.20
C TYR A 80 2.58 -10.16 3.76
N LYS A 81 1.88 -9.03 3.84
CA LYS A 81 2.47 -7.70 3.64
C LYS A 81 2.20 -6.84 4.86
N LEU A 82 3.18 -6.05 5.25
CA LEU A 82 2.99 -5.02 6.27
C LEU A 82 2.37 -3.80 5.59
N PHE A 83 1.09 -3.58 5.82
CA PHE A 83 0.41 -2.34 5.46
C PHE A 83 0.82 -1.24 6.44
N ALA A 84 1.04 -0.04 5.92
CA ALA A 84 1.23 1.16 6.72
C ALA A 84 0.47 2.34 6.12
N ARG A 85 -0.20 3.10 6.98
CA ARG A 85 -0.75 4.42 6.70
C ARG A 85 0.12 5.45 7.39
N MET A 86 0.65 6.38 6.63
CA MET A 86 1.66 7.33 7.05
C MET A 86 1.21 8.76 6.79
N GLN A 87 1.65 9.68 7.64
CA GLN A 87 1.49 11.10 7.44
C GLN A 87 2.84 11.72 7.13
N MET A 88 2.96 12.34 5.96
CA MET A 88 4.13 13.11 5.56
C MET A 88 4.10 14.49 6.22
N ASN A 89 5.24 14.98 6.67
CA ASN A 89 5.34 16.30 7.29
C ASN A 89 5.42 17.40 6.23
N LEU A 90 4.27 17.88 5.76
CA LEU A 90 4.19 18.91 4.72
C LEU A 90 4.63 20.29 5.20
N GLU A 91 4.83 20.50 6.50
CA GLU A 91 5.38 21.75 7.04
C GLU A 91 6.86 21.92 6.72
N THR A 92 7.58 20.81 6.53
CA THR A 92 9.01 20.82 6.16
C THR A 92 9.20 20.74 4.65
N GLN A 93 10.31 21.29 4.14
CA GLN A 93 10.66 21.17 2.73
C GLN A 93 10.88 19.70 2.35
N GLY A 94 11.65 18.95 3.15
CA GLY A 94 11.93 17.53 2.89
C GLY A 94 10.66 16.67 2.86
N GLY A 95 9.71 16.93 3.76
CA GLY A 95 8.44 16.22 3.77
C GLY A 95 7.58 16.49 2.52
N ARG A 96 7.52 17.75 2.05
CA ARG A 96 6.84 18.10 0.80
C ARG A 96 7.50 17.46 -0.42
N GLU A 97 8.83 17.49 -0.51
CA GLU A 97 9.57 16.89 -1.61
C GLU A 97 9.41 15.38 -1.64
N ALA A 98 9.52 14.70 -0.48
CA ALA A 98 9.29 13.27 -0.37
C ALA A 98 7.85 12.91 -0.77
N PHE A 99 6.85 13.63 -0.27
CA PHE A 99 5.45 13.42 -0.65
C PHE A 99 5.23 13.60 -2.15
N SER A 100 5.77 14.66 -2.75
CA SER A 100 5.67 14.92 -4.19
C SER A 100 6.28 13.79 -5.02
N ASN A 101 7.46 13.29 -4.62
CA ASN A 101 8.13 12.18 -5.29
C ASN A 101 7.33 10.86 -5.20
N ILE A 102 6.70 10.60 -4.06
CA ILE A 102 5.86 9.42 -3.84
C ILE A 102 4.55 9.55 -4.62
N ALA A 103 3.86 10.68 -4.52
CA ALA A 103 2.59 10.94 -5.19
C ALA A 103 2.76 10.95 -6.72
N GLY A 104 3.85 11.51 -7.22
CA GLY A 104 4.20 11.51 -8.64
C GLY A 104 4.75 10.17 -9.15
N GLY A 105 4.93 9.18 -8.29
CA GLY A 105 5.44 7.86 -8.65
C GLY A 105 6.92 7.84 -9.03
N PHE A 106 7.69 8.87 -8.67
CA PHE A 106 9.15 8.91 -8.86
C PHE A 106 9.88 8.00 -7.87
N VAL A 107 9.35 7.85 -6.65
CA VAL A 107 9.79 6.88 -5.65
C VAL A 107 8.60 5.98 -5.33
N ARG A 108 8.76 4.67 -5.49
CA ARG A 108 7.64 3.70 -5.45
C ARG A 108 7.83 2.60 -4.43
N GLU A 109 9.06 2.28 -4.07
CA GLU A 109 9.37 1.17 -3.18
C GLU A 109 9.59 1.65 -1.75
N TRP A 110 9.42 0.73 -0.82
CA TRP A 110 9.54 0.97 0.60
C TRP A 110 10.48 -0.05 1.22
N SER A 111 11.10 0.33 2.30
CA SER A 111 11.98 -0.50 3.11
C SER A 111 11.74 -0.20 4.59
N VAL A 112 12.05 -1.16 5.44
CA VAL A 112 11.95 -1.02 6.90
C VAL A 112 13.33 -1.16 7.53
N GLY A 113 13.65 -0.27 8.45
CA GLY A 113 14.82 -0.40 9.32
C GLY A 113 14.41 -1.01 10.66
N PHE A 114 15.14 -2.03 11.12
CA PHE A 114 14.85 -2.70 12.37
C PHE A 114 16.10 -3.23 13.06
N ASN A 115 15.98 -3.50 14.36
CA ASN A 115 16.99 -4.21 15.14
C ASN A 115 16.51 -5.63 15.49
N ILE A 116 17.42 -6.55 15.64
CA ILE A 116 17.15 -7.88 16.19
C ILE A 116 17.33 -7.79 17.71
N PRO A 117 16.25 -7.99 18.51
CA PRO A 117 16.29 -7.73 19.95
C PRO A 117 17.13 -8.76 20.73
N SER A 118 17.25 -9.99 20.22
CA SER A 118 18.02 -11.04 20.85
C SER A 118 18.40 -12.14 19.85
N ALA A 119 19.36 -13.00 20.20
CA ALA A 119 19.75 -14.14 19.35
C ALA A 119 18.58 -15.12 19.12
N ASP A 120 17.68 -15.26 20.08
CA ASP A 120 16.51 -16.15 19.98
C ASP A 120 15.44 -15.63 19.03
N ALA A 121 15.53 -14.35 18.64
CA ALA A 121 14.65 -13.74 17.65
C ALA A 121 14.96 -14.21 16.21
N VAL A 122 16.00 -15.00 16.01
CA VAL A 122 16.40 -15.51 14.69
C VAL A 122 16.52 -17.03 14.72
N VAL A 123 15.90 -17.68 13.75
CA VAL A 123 16.00 -19.12 13.52
C VAL A 123 16.65 -19.36 12.16
N TYR A 124 17.56 -20.34 12.11
CA TYR A 124 18.19 -20.75 10.86
C TYR A 124 17.60 -22.08 10.38
N ASP A 125 16.90 -22.04 9.26
CA ASP A 125 16.47 -23.25 8.57
C ASP A 125 17.62 -23.81 7.72
N ARG A 126 18.01 -25.06 7.97
CA ARG A 126 19.12 -25.76 7.31
C ARG A 126 18.65 -26.80 6.29
N GLY A 127 17.40 -26.74 5.85
CA GLY A 127 16.82 -27.71 4.93
C GLY A 127 17.40 -27.71 3.50
N GLY A 128 18.36 -26.81 3.18
CA GLY A 128 18.99 -26.66 1.87
C GLY A 128 20.50 -26.44 1.91
N GLN A 129 21.10 -26.16 0.75
CA GLN A 129 22.54 -25.87 0.63
C GLN A 129 22.93 -24.54 1.30
N LYS A 130 21.99 -23.61 1.48
CA LYS A 130 22.16 -22.33 2.15
C LYS A 130 21.17 -22.25 3.31
N ALA A 131 21.66 -21.90 4.50
CA ALA A 131 20.77 -21.63 5.64
C ALA A 131 19.91 -20.40 5.34
N ILE A 132 18.62 -20.53 5.54
CA ILE A 132 17.67 -19.43 5.46
C ILE A 132 17.56 -18.83 6.86
N ARG A 133 17.77 -17.52 6.98
CA ARG A 133 17.59 -16.78 8.22
C ARG A 133 16.12 -16.34 8.32
N ARG A 134 15.41 -16.89 9.32
CA ARG A 134 14.03 -16.46 9.62
C ARG A 134 14.04 -15.56 10.85
N ILE A 135 13.53 -14.37 10.71
CA ILE A 135 13.46 -13.34 11.76
C ILE A 135 12.09 -13.47 12.41
N MET A 136 12.05 -13.94 13.64
CA MET A 136 10.83 -14.25 14.40
C MET A 136 10.32 -13.05 15.20
N ALA A 137 11.21 -12.14 15.59
CA ALA A 137 10.90 -10.89 16.30
C ALA A 137 11.90 -9.81 15.90
N LEU A 138 11.43 -8.58 15.85
CA LEU A 138 12.25 -7.41 15.55
C LEU A 138 11.73 -6.17 16.28
N ASP A 139 12.63 -5.20 16.48
CA ASP A 139 12.26 -3.85 16.91
C ASP A 139 12.23 -2.97 15.66
N TRP A 140 11.06 -2.56 15.23
CA TRP A 140 10.88 -1.69 14.07
C TRP A 140 11.33 -0.27 14.39
N VAL A 141 12.36 0.21 13.70
CA VAL A 141 13.01 1.50 13.99
C VAL A 141 12.49 2.61 13.08
N GLU A 142 12.29 2.32 11.77
CA GLU A 142 11.86 3.30 10.79
C GLU A 142 11.25 2.62 9.55
N VAL A 143 10.57 3.41 8.74
CA VAL A 143 10.16 3.05 7.39
C VAL A 143 10.64 4.11 6.41
N SER A 144 11.19 3.67 5.28
CA SER A 144 11.77 4.57 4.28
C SER A 144 11.16 4.42 2.90
N SER A 145 10.91 5.55 2.26
CA SER A 145 10.73 5.57 0.81
C SER A 145 12.09 5.44 0.13
N VAL A 146 12.24 4.46 -0.76
CA VAL A 146 13.52 4.10 -1.38
C VAL A 146 13.39 3.90 -2.89
N ILE A 147 14.52 4.00 -3.60
CA ILE A 147 14.57 3.68 -5.03
C ILE A 147 14.39 2.17 -5.23
N ARG A 148 14.96 1.36 -4.32
CA ARG A 148 14.86 -0.10 -4.31
C ARG A 148 14.89 -0.63 -2.88
N GLY A 149 13.84 -1.35 -2.49
CA GLY A 149 13.74 -2.02 -1.21
C GLY A 149 14.37 -3.41 -1.21
N ALA A 150 14.82 -3.89 -0.05
CA ALA A 150 15.26 -5.27 0.13
C ALA A 150 14.09 -6.26 0.03
N SER A 151 12.90 -5.84 0.44
CA SER A 151 11.70 -6.67 0.44
C SER A 151 11.00 -6.64 -0.93
N PRO A 152 10.69 -7.82 -1.54
CA PRO A 152 10.01 -7.86 -2.82
C PRO A 152 8.58 -7.31 -2.72
N ALA A 153 8.10 -6.72 -3.83
CA ALA A 153 6.72 -6.26 -3.99
C ALA A 153 6.21 -5.31 -2.89
N THR A 154 7.11 -4.48 -2.31
CA THR A 154 6.70 -3.28 -1.59
C THR A 154 6.18 -2.25 -2.60
N GLY A 155 5.32 -1.34 -2.18
CA GLY A 155 4.83 -0.32 -3.08
C GLY A 155 3.83 0.62 -2.44
N THR A 156 3.81 1.84 -2.95
CA THR A 156 2.79 2.82 -2.61
C THR A 156 1.45 2.37 -3.17
N ILE A 157 0.46 2.26 -2.31
CA ILE A 157 -0.93 1.92 -2.68
C ILE A 157 -1.67 3.21 -3.00
N ALA A 158 -1.41 4.27 -2.23
CA ALA A 158 -2.04 5.57 -2.40
C ALA A 158 -1.16 6.71 -1.93
N ALA A 159 -1.06 7.74 -2.77
CA ALA A 159 -0.57 9.06 -2.39
C ALA A 159 -1.28 10.09 -3.26
N LYS A 160 -1.75 11.20 -2.71
CA LYS A 160 -2.43 12.25 -3.49
C LYS A 160 -2.04 13.66 -3.12
N SER A 161 -2.07 14.54 -4.14
CA SER A 161 -1.90 15.98 -4.02
C SER A 161 -3.16 16.77 -4.37
N ALA A 162 -3.31 18.00 -3.78
CA ALA A 162 -4.49 18.85 -3.78
C ALA A 162 -4.96 19.40 -5.15
N ASP A 163 -4.11 19.35 -6.16
CA ASP A 163 -4.43 19.89 -7.47
C ASP A 163 -5.34 18.97 -8.33
N MET A 164 -5.71 17.80 -7.80
CA MET A 164 -6.62 16.86 -8.45
C MET A 164 -7.95 16.70 -7.68
N ALA A 165 -8.44 17.77 -7.08
CA ALA A 165 -9.82 17.86 -6.55
C ALA A 165 -10.83 17.93 -7.71
N ALA A 166 -10.71 17.00 -8.67
CA ALA A 166 -11.73 16.74 -9.66
C ALA A 166 -12.40 15.40 -9.31
N GLU A 167 -13.63 15.51 -8.83
CA GLU A 167 -14.61 14.45 -8.62
C GLU A 167 -14.15 13.30 -7.69
N GLU A 168 -14.58 13.36 -6.43
CA GLU A 168 -14.69 12.19 -5.55
C GLU A 168 -15.52 11.13 -6.29
N LYS A 169 -14.85 10.17 -6.94
CA LYS A 169 -15.57 9.03 -7.51
C LYS A 169 -16.06 8.18 -6.34
N PRO A 170 -17.36 7.82 -6.31
CA PRO A 170 -17.88 6.93 -5.31
C PRO A 170 -17.16 5.59 -5.34
N TYR A 171 -17.12 4.90 -4.20
CA TYR A 171 -16.46 3.60 -4.08
C TYR A 171 -17.17 2.56 -4.94
N PRO A 172 -16.46 1.68 -5.67
CA PRO A 172 -17.11 0.73 -6.56
C PRO A 172 -17.99 -0.27 -5.82
N ASN A 173 -17.55 -0.77 -4.66
CA ASN A 173 -18.20 -1.84 -3.93
C ASN A 173 -18.74 -1.43 -2.54
N GLU A 174 -18.85 -0.14 -2.27
CA GLU A 174 -19.38 0.37 -1.01
C GLU A 174 -20.20 1.63 -1.25
N HIS A 175 -21.39 1.67 -0.66
CA HIS A 175 -22.13 2.92 -0.49
C HIS A 175 -21.51 3.73 0.66
N ALA A 176 -21.48 5.03 0.56
CA ALA A 176 -20.98 5.90 1.59
C ALA A 176 -22.03 6.88 2.10
N CYS A 177 -22.13 6.99 3.42
CA CYS A 177 -22.91 8.00 4.09
C CYS A 177 -21.97 8.91 4.86
N ARG A 178 -21.85 10.17 4.45
CA ARG A 178 -21.03 11.17 5.10
C ARG A 178 -21.82 11.81 6.22
N MET A 179 -21.26 11.80 7.44
CA MET A 179 -21.87 12.40 8.62
C MET A 179 -21.31 13.80 8.87
N ARG A 180 -20.01 14.00 8.62
CA ARG A 180 -19.30 15.27 8.77
C ARG A 180 -18.25 15.41 7.68
N GLU A 181 -17.89 16.68 7.39
CA GLU A 181 -16.86 16.95 6.39
C GLU A 181 -15.50 16.41 6.87
N PRO A 182 -14.73 15.73 6.00
CA PRO A 182 -13.40 15.21 6.37
C PRO A 182 -12.45 16.31 6.87
N GLY A 183 -12.64 17.54 6.38
CA GLY A 183 -11.86 18.70 6.78
C GLY A 183 -12.01 19.12 8.24
N ASP A 184 -12.98 18.61 9.00
CA ASP A 184 -13.18 18.89 10.43
C ASP A 184 -12.24 18.08 11.32
N PHE A 185 -11.59 17.05 10.77
CA PHE A 185 -10.83 16.07 11.51
C PHE A 185 -9.35 16.10 11.12
N GLU A 186 -8.49 15.67 12.02
CA GLU A 186 -7.04 15.57 11.80
C GLU A 186 -6.54 14.11 11.74
N ILE A 187 -7.23 13.17 12.40
CA ILE A 187 -6.87 11.75 12.43
C ILE A 187 -8.14 10.94 12.18
N PHE A 188 -8.01 9.83 11.43
CA PHE A 188 -9.12 8.92 11.16
C PHE A 188 -8.80 7.51 11.63
N ARG A 189 -9.82 6.80 12.13
CA ARG A 189 -9.81 5.36 12.41
C ARG A 189 -11.00 4.73 11.76
N ASN A 190 -10.90 3.46 11.38
CA ASN A 190 -12.05 2.70 10.92
C ASN A 190 -12.27 1.49 11.84
N ARG A 191 -13.52 1.09 11.95
CA ARG A 191 -13.93 -0.09 12.68
C ARG A 191 -15.06 -0.76 11.93
N GLU A 192 -15.04 -2.08 11.85
CA GLU A 192 -16.18 -2.86 11.40
C GLU A 192 -17.14 -3.03 12.57
N GLU A 193 -18.41 -2.76 12.33
CA GLU A 193 -19.51 -2.86 13.27
C GLU A 193 -20.68 -3.58 12.61
N GLU A 194 -21.67 -3.93 13.38
CA GLU A 194 -22.92 -4.53 12.89
C GLU A 194 -24.06 -3.52 13.05
N ALA A 195 -24.79 -3.26 11.96
CA ALA A 195 -25.97 -2.42 11.95
C ALA A 195 -27.08 -3.13 11.16
N ASP A 196 -28.26 -3.25 11.76
CA ASP A 196 -29.43 -3.95 11.16
C ASP A 196 -29.12 -5.41 10.71
N GLY A 197 -28.21 -6.10 11.45
CA GLY A 197 -27.78 -7.46 11.13
C GLY A 197 -26.86 -7.56 9.90
N LYS A 198 -26.23 -6.45 9.49
CA LYS A 198 -25.34 -6.33 8.34
C LYS A 198 -24.03 -5.70 8.73
N THR A 199 -22.97 -6.06 8.02
CA THR A 199 -21.67 -5.45 8.23
C THR A 199 -21.67 -3.99 7.77
N ILE A 200 -21.12 -3.10 8.59
CA ILE A 200 -20.91 -1.69 8.29
C ILE A 200 -19.51 -1.31 8.78
N ARG A 201 -18.78 -0.53 7.98
CA ARG A 201 -17.51 0.03 8.39
C ARG A 201 -17.71 1.50 8.77
N VAL A 202 -17.44 1.81 10.04
CA VAL A 202 -17.56 3.17 10.58
C VAL A 202 -16.21 3.86 10.51
N ILE A 203 -16.18 5.03 9.93
CA ILE A 203 -15.00 5.90 9.90
C ILE A 203 -15.17 6.96 10.99
N TYR A 204 -14.30 6.88 11.99
CA TYR A 204 -14.22 7.88 13.06
C TYR A 204 -13.12 8.89 12.72
N GLY A 205 -13.37 10.15 13.01
CA GLY A 205 -12.39 11.22 12.92
C GLY A 205 -12.15 11.87 14.29
N GLN A 206 -10.90 12.21 14.59
CA GLN A 206 -10.57 13.06 15.74
C GLN A 206 -10.71 14.52 15.33
N GLU A 207 -11.54 15.28 16.03
CA GLU A 207 -11.77 16.70 15.74
C GLU A 207 -10.47 17.50 15.92
N LYS A 208 -10.19 18.39 14.96
CA LYS A 208 -8.97 19.20 14.97
C LYS A 208 -8.77 19.96 16.28
N GLY A 209 -7.58 19.82 16.85
CA GLY A 209 -7.20 20.51 18.07
C GLY A 209 -7.88 19.99 19.33
N THR A 210 -8.50 18.82 19.30
CA THR A 210 -9.17 18.19 20.45
C THR A 210 -8.86 16.70 20.53
N ASP A 211 -9.16 16.09 21.69
CA ASP A 211 -9.11 14.62 21.86
C ASP A 211 -10.45 13.94 21.55
N LYS A 212 -11.39 14.67 20.98
CA LYS A 212 -12.74 14.19 20.73
C LYS A 212 -12.82 13.39 19.43
N TRP A 213 -13.43 12.22 19.48
CA TRP A 213 -13.70 11.39 18.31
C TRP A 213 -15.18 11.44 17.95
N ASP A 214 -15.47 11.53 16.66
CA ASP A 214 -16.82 11.54 16.14
C ASP A 214 -16.88 10.74 14.83
N ILE A 215 -18.09 10.34 14.43
CA ILE A 215 -18.29 9.58 13.19
C ILE A 215 -18.18 10.54 12.00
N GLN A 216 -17.24 10.24 11.11
CA GLN A 216 -17.07 10.99 9.87
C GLN A 216 -17.93 10.41 8.75
N SER A 217 -17.96 9.09 8.61
CA SER A 217 -18.79 8.42 7.61
C SER A 217 -19.06 6.96 7.94
N TYR A 218 -20.15 6.45 7.38
CA TYR A 218 -20.46 5.04 7.29
C TYR A 218 -20.11 4.54 5.89
N ARG A 219 -19.58 3.30 5.81
CA ARG A 219 -19.27 2.59 4.57
C ARG A 219 -20.02 1.26 4.59
N MET A 220 -20.88 1.06 3.62
CA MET A 220 -21.81 -0.05 3.55
C MET A 220 -21.50 -0.90 2.32
N PRO A 221 -20.89 -2.09 2.51
CA PRO A 221 -20.53 -2.99 1.41
C PRO A 221 -21.75 -3.39 0.57
N THR A 222 -21.61 -3.38 -0.75
CA THR A 222 -22.69 -3.77 -1.67
C THR A 222 -23.03 -5.25 -1.60
N SER A 223 -22.17 -6.08 -0.98
CA SER A 223 -22.48 -7.47 -0.66
C SER A 223 -23.64 -7.62 0.33
N ASP A 224 -23.77 -6.66 1.26
CA ASP A 224 -24.70 -6.74 2.38
C ASP A 224 -25.83 -5.69 2.26
N TRP A 225 -25.54 -4.56 1.61
CA TRP A 225 -26.41 -3.41 1.52
C TRP A 225 -26.83 -3.11 0.08
N SER A 226 -28.10 -3.05 -0.19
CA SER A 226 -28.60 -2.42 -1.42
C SER A 226 -28.51 -0.90 -1.32
N GLU A 227 -28.47 -0.20 -2.46
CA GLU A 227 -28.45 1.27 -2.47
C GLU A 227 -29.63 1.88 -1.70
N ALA A 228 -30.82 1.30 -1.83
CA ALA A 228 -32.01 1.81 -1.17
C ALA A 228 -31.91 1.71 0.37
N GLU A 229 -31.42 0.59 0.88
CA GLU A 229 -31.21 0.39 2.31
C GLU A 229 -30.12 1.30 2.85
N ALA A 230 -28.98 1.40 2.15
CA ALA A 230 -27.89 2.26 2.54
C ALA A 230 -28.28 3.75 2.53
N ARG A 231 -29.12 4.17 1.58
CA ARG A 231 -29.68 5.52 1.51
C ARG A 231 -30.65 5.78 2.66
N GLY A 232 -31.51 4.81 2.97
CA GLY A 232 -32.41 4.88 4.12
C GLY A 232 -31.64 5.03 5.42
N TYR A 233 -30.66 4.15 5.65
CA TYR A 233 -29.77 4.22 6.82
C TYR A 233 -29.09 5.59 6.95
N CYS A 234 -28.57 6.12 5.85
CA CYS A 234 -27.93 7.44 5.84
C CYS A 234 -28.91 8.56 6.24
N SER A 235 -30.14 8.52 5.74
CA SER A 235 -31.18 9.49 6.08
C SER A 235 -31.61 9.38 7.55
N ASP A 236 -31.75 8.18 8.06
CA ASP A 236 -32.18 7.92 9.44
C ASP A 236 -31.13 8.32 10.49
N HIS A 237 -29.87 8.47 10.05
CA HIS A 237 -28.74 8.89 10.89
C HIS A 237 -28.27 10.32 10.62
N ASP A 238 -29.10 11.15 9.97
CA ASP A 238 -28.78 12.56 9.67
C ASP A 238 -27.50 12.76 8.83
N GLY A 239 -27.23 11.82 7.89
CA GLY A 239 -26.10 11.93 6.98
C GLY A 239 -26.17 13.16 6.07
N ILE A 240 -25.08 13.93 5.99
CA ILE A 240 -25.04 15.17 5.18
C ILE A 240 -24.89 14.91 3.67
N LYS A 241 -24.37 13.73 3.30
CA LYS A 241 -24.19 13.34 1.90
C LYS A 241 -24.21 11.83 1.75
N PHE A 242 -25.00 11.34 0.80
CA PHE A 242 -24.99 9.93 0.40
C PHE A 242 -24.31 9.78 -0.96
N GLU A 243 -23.43 8.79 -1.07
CA GLU A 243 -22.69 8.45 -2.29
C GLU A 243 -22.95 6.97 -2.58
N PRO A 244 -23.71 6.64 -3.66
CA PRO A 244 -23.94 5.25 -4.02
C PRO A 244 -22.66 4.61 -4.54
N ALA A 245 -22.52 3.29 -4.35
CA ALA A 245 -21.48 2.52 -5.02
C ALA A 245 -21.67 2.63 -6.54
N THR A 246 -20.58 2.73 -7.28
CA THR A 246 -20.67 2.88 -8.75
C THR A 246 -21.00 1.58 -9.45
N GLY A 247 -20.84 0.43 -8.78
CA GLY A 247 -21.05 -0.88 -9.42
C GLY A 247 -20.12 -1.18 -10.58
N GLU A 248 -19.29 -0.23 -10.94
CA GLU A 248 -18.14 -0.49 -11.80
C GLU A 248 -17.09 -1.17 -10.94
N ASP A 249 -17.15 -2.52 -10.85
CA ASP A 249 -15.90 -3.22 -10.91
C ASP A 249 -15.19 -2.58 -12.09
N SER A 250 -14.16 -1.81 -11.87
CA SER A 250 -13.16 -1.65 -12.90
C SER A 250 -12.63 -3.06 -13.12
N GLU A 251 -13.37 -3.88 -13.93
CA GLU A 251 -12.69 -4.74 -14.84
C GLU A 251 -11.74 -3.78 -15.55
N TYR A 252 -10.55 -3.63 -14.98
CA TYR A 252 -9.39 -3.49 -15.80
C TYR A 252 -9.47 -4.74 -16.68
N GLU A 253 -10.22 -4.63 -17.78
CA GLU A 253 -9.89 -5.38 -18.97
C GLU A 253 -8.43 -5.08 -19.15
N ALA A 254 -7.59 -5.98 -18.63
CA ALA A 254 -6.21 -6.09 -19.07
C ALA A 254 -6.36 -5.95 -20.58
N PRO A 255 -5.72 -4.94 -21.22
CA PRO A 255 -5.87 -4.74 -22.65
C PRO A 255 -5.77 -6.14 -23.21
N THR A 256 -6.89 -6.62 -23.77
CA THR A 256 -6.95 -7.93 -24.36
C THR A 256 -5.75 -7.92 -25.21
N ALA A 257 -4.73 -8.72 -24.84
CA ALA A 257 -3.60 -8.92 -25.69
C ALA A 257 -4.31 -9.24 -26.99
N SER A 258 -4.33 -8.25 -27.90
CA SER A 258 -4.78 -8.48 -29.25
C SER A 258 -4.02 -9.74 -29.54
N SER A 259 -4.70 -10.78 -29.95
CA SER A 259 -4.15 -12.07 -30.28
C SER A 259 -3.15 -11.91 -31.45
N THR A 260 -2.05 -11.23 -31.16
CA THR A 260 -0.79 -11.45 -31.82
C THR A 260 -0.36 -12.79 -31.27
N SER A 261 -0.56 -13.81 -32.09
CA SER A 261 -0.24 -15.19 -31.76
C SER A 261 1.15 -15.23 -31.12
N ASP A 262 1.34 -16.13 -30.14
CA ASP A 262 2.66 -16.42 -29.54
C ASP A 262 3.75 -16.66 -30.58
N ASN A 263 3.38 -16.89 -31.84
CA ASN A 263 4.24 -17.00 -33.02
C ASN A 263 4.90 -15.67 -33.41
N ASP A 264 4.22 -14.50 -33.29
CA ASP A 264 4.82 -13.21 -33.72
C ASP A 264 5.89 -12.74 -32.74
N ALA A 265 5.71 -13.01 -31.42
CA ALA A 265 6.73 -12.73 -30.41
C ALA A 265 7.94 -13.66 -30.55
N LEU A 266 7.70 -14.94 -30.89
CA LEU A 266 8.75 -15.94 -31.13
C LEU A 266 9.53 -15.63 -32.39
N ASP A 267 8.86 -15.17 -33.43
CA ASP A 267 9.50 -14.81 -34.72
C ASP A 267 10.30 -13.50 -34.59
N THR A 268 9.86 -12.56 -33.78
CA THR A 268 10.64 -11.34 -33.46
C THR A 268 11.92 -11.69 -32.69
N VAL A 269 11.86 -12.60 -31.72
CA VAL A 269 13.04 -13.05 -30.95
C VAL A 269 14.01 -13.83 -31.86
N LYS A 270 13.50 -14.70 -32.72
CA LYS A 270 14.34 -15.42 -33.72
C LYS A 270 15.03 -14.47 -34.71
N ALA A 271 14.33 -13.42 -35.15
CA ALA A 271 14.92 -12.41 -36.04
C ALA A 271 16.04 -11.62 -35.34
N GLN A 272 15.88 -11.29 -34.09
CA GLN A 272 16.92 -10.60 -33.28
C GLN A 272 18.15 -11.49 -33.04
N LEU A 273 17.94 -12.77 -32.70
CA LEU A 273 19.02 -13.75 -32.56
C LEU A 273 19.83 -13.89 -33.85
N ARG A 274 19.16 -13.97 -35.01
CA ARG A 274 19.82 -14.09 -36.30
C ARG A 274 20.63 -12.85 -36.70
N LEU A 275 20.15 -11.66 -36.30
CA LEU A 275 20.90 -10.41 -36.45
C LEU A 275 22.16 -10.36 -35.56
N LEU A 276 22.09 -10.93 -34.39
CA LEU A 276 23.22 -11.02 -33.47
C LEU A 276 24.30 -12.00 -33.98
N GLU A 277 23.88 -13.16 -34.51
CA GLU A 277 24.78 -14.14 -35.15
C GLU A 277 25.51 -13.55 -36.35
N LEU A 278 24.79 -12.83 -37.22
CA LEU A 278 25.39 -12.15 -38.39
C LEU A 278 26.37 -11.06 -37.96
N ARG A 279 26.14 -10.35 -36.88
CA ARG A 279 27.11 -9.38 -36.34
C ARG A 279 28.39 -10.06 -35.85
N ILE A 280 28.27 -11.19 -35.16
CA ILE A 280 29.42 -11.95 -34.68
C ILE A 280 30.23 -12.52 -35.85
N GLU A 281 29.59 -12.99 -36.93
CA GLU A 281 30.28 -13.45 -38.11
C GLU A 281 31.00 -12.33 -38.86
N LEU A 282 30.38 -11.16 -38.99
CA LEU A 282 30.99 -9.96 -39.58
C LEU A 282 32.24 -9.48 -38.80
N GLU A 283 32.25 -9.62 -37.48
CA GLU A 283 33.43 -9.28 -36.68
C GLU A 283 34.57 -10.31 -36.82
N LYS A 284 34.25 -11.57 -37.12
CA LYS A 284 35.25 -12.61 -37.40
C LYS A 284 35.95 -12.44 -38.75
N ILE A 285 35.28 -11.81 -39.71
CA ILE A 285 35.82 -11.56 -41.08
C ILE A 285 36.69 -10.29 -41.10
N LYS A 286 36.54 -9.40 -40.09
CA LYS A 286 37.32 -8.18 -39.97
C LYS A 286 38.66 -8.35 -39.24
N LYS A 287 38.94 -9.55 -38.72
CA LYS A 287 40.22 -9.97 -38.15
C LYS A 287 41.00 -10.88 -39.12
#